data_750e559a1dd5f9b4f6c6e0069f4dea46
#
_entry.id   750e559a1dd5f9b4f6c6e0069f4dea46
#
_cell.length_a   1.000
_cell.length_b   1.000
_cell.length_c   1.000
_cell.angle_alpha   90.00
_cell.angle_beta   90.00
_cell.angle_gamma   90.00
#
_symmetry.space_group_name_H-M   'P 1'
#
loop_
_entity.id
_entity.type
_entity.pdbx_description
1 polymer ?
#
loop_
_entity_poly.entity_id
_entity_poly.type
_entity_poly.pdbx_seq_one_letter_code
_entity_poly.pdbx_strand_id
1 'polypeptide(L)'
;AVAAVYVREDHGGLSRVATYGLSREQETHEQSLYNGEGIAGQAVQQGRIIRLDELPQDYFKVSSGLGDGLPRSVLVVPTRDDGRVNGVIELGFLRPLEERDIELVELIAGNIGTSIEAARYRQRLQEVLAETQQLNEELQVQQEELKTANEELEEQSRILKESQAHLETQQAELEQTNEQLAEQA
;
A
#
# COMPACT_ATOMS: atom_id res chain seq x y z
N ALA A 1 24.71 22.48 -4.42
CA ALA A 1 23.28 22.25 -4.66
C ALA A 1 22.66 21.58 -3.44
N VAL A 2 21.40 21.82 -3.21
CA VAL A 2 20.56 21.08 -2.28
C VAL A 2 19.39 20.49 -3.06
N ALA A 3 18.80 19.42 -2.55
CA ALA A 3 17.68 18.79 -3.21
C ALA A 3 16.66 18.25 -2.20
N ALA A 4 15.40 18.24 -2.62
CA ALA A 4 14.33 17.50 -1.99
C ALA A 4 13.50 16.79 -3.07
N VAL A 5 13.10 15.55 -2.79
CA VAL A 5 12.23 14.76 -3.66
C VAL A 5 10.96 14.45 -2.90
N TYR A 6 9.85 14.75 -3.52
CA TYR A 6 8.52 14.49 -2.97
C TYR A 6 7.77 13.52 -3.89
N VAL A 7 7.02 12.62 -3.28
CA VAL A 7 6.14 11.68 -3.97
C VAL A 7 4.70 12.04 -3.64
N ARG A 8 3.84 12.03 -4.65
CA ARG A 8 2.43 12.34 -4.49
C ARG A 8 1.70 11.16 -3.87
N GLU A 9 1.03 11.37 -2.75
CA GLU A 9 0.21 10.38 -2.07
C GLU A 9 -1.18 10.24 -2.73
N ASP A 10 -1.86 9.12 -2.46
CA ASP A 10 -3.19 8.84 -3.02
C ASP A 10 -4.24 9.87 -2.61
N HIS A 11 -4.11 10.46 -1.42
CA HIS A 11 -4.97 11.55 -0.93
C HIS A 11 -4.61 12.94 -1.50
N GLY A 12 -3.63 13.01 -2.42
CA GLY A 12 -3.24 14.22 -3.15
C GLY A 12 -2.18 15.08 -2.49
N GLY A 13 -1.74 14.73 -1.27
CA GLY A 13 -0.59 15.36 -0.62
C GLY A 13 0.75 14.96 -1.26
N LEU A 14 1.82 15.62 -0.82
CA LEU A 14 3.19 15.33 -1.22
C LEU A 14 3.99 14.93 0.01
N SER A 15 4.55 13.73 0.03
CA SER A 15 5.46 13.26 1.08
C SER A 15 6.90 13.37 0.62
N ARG A 16 7.74 13.96 1.46
CA ARG A 16 9.17 14.09 1.19
C ARG A 16 9.87 12.75 1.44
N VAL A 17 10.43 12.17 0.39
CA VAL A 17 11.03 10.82 0.44
C VAL A 17 12.57 10.83 0.43
N ALA A 18 13.19 11.91 -0.04
CA ALA A 18 14.63 12.04 -0.07
C ALA A 18 15.07 13.51 0.00
N THR A 19 16.23 13.75 0.61
CA THR A 19 16.86 15.06 0.69
C THR A 19 18.36 14.96 0.43
N TYR A 20 18.95 16.06 0.00
CA TYR A 20 20.39 16.21 -0.14
C TYR A 20 20.81 17.62 0.26
N GLY A 21 21.77 17.71 1.19
CA GLY A 21 22.40 18.97 1.58
C GLY A 21 21.51 19.90 2.43
N LEU A 22 20.43 19.41 3.00
CA LEU A 22 19.63 20.13 3.99
C LEU A 22 20.27 20.02 5.38
N SER A 23 20.04 21.02 6.24
CA SER A 23 20.40 20.96 7.65
C SER A 23 19.45 20.01 8.41
N ARG A 24 19.88 19.56 9.61
CA ARG A 24 19.02 18.71 10.47
C ARG A 24 17.70 19.38 10.82
N GLU A 25 17.71 20.70 11.03
CA GLU A 25 16.49 21.46 11.32
C GLU A 25 15.54 21.46 10.11
N GLN A 26 16.08 21.59 8.89
CA GLN A 26 15.30 21.54 7.65
C GLN A 26 14.80 20.12 7.33
N GLU A 27 15.56 19.08 7.74
CA GLU A 27 15.12 17.69 7.59
C GLU A 27 13.96 17.32 8.53
N THR A 28 13.91 17.95 9.73
CA THR A 28 12.82 17.72 10.69
C THR A 28 11.58 18.57 10.42
N HIS A 29 11.72 19.64 9.59
CA HIS A 29 10.60 20.49 9.20
C HIS A 29 9.72 19.79 8.17
N GLU A 30 8.44 20.00 8.25
CA GLU A 30 7.34 19.41 7.47
C GLU A 30 7.76 18.40 6.38
N GLN A 31 7.54 17.12 6.65
CA GLN A 31 7.81 16.05 5.71
C GLN A 31 6.71 15.89 4.65
N SER A 32 5.58 16.56 4.81
CA SER A 32 4.43 16.51 3.90
C SER A 32 3.92 17.92 3.57
N LEU A 33 3.56 18.10 2.31
CA LEU A 33 2.92 19.32 1.79
C LEU A 33 1.50 18.98 1.34
N TYR A 34 0.57 19.88 1.59
CA TYR A 34 -0.77 19.75 1.05
C TYR A 34 -0.79 20.07 -0.45
N ASN A 35 -1.84 19.58 -1.14
CA ASN A 35 -1.97 19.79 -2.57
C ASN A 35 -2.03 21.29 -2.92
N GLY A 36 -1.10 21.76 -3.74
CA GLY A 36 -0.97 23.18 -4.12
C GLY A 36 -0.19 24.04 -3.13
N GLU A 37 0.27 23.51 -2.00
CA GLU A 37 1.04 24.25 -1.02
C GLU A 37 2.50 24.42 -1.46
N GLY A 38 3.01 25.63 -1.32
CA GLY A 38 4.36 25.99 -1.71
C GLY A 38 4.61 25.88 -3.22
N ILE A 39 5.88 26.00 -3.59
CA ILE A 39 6.29 25.96 -5.01
C ILE A 39 6.22 24.53 -5.54
N ALA A 40 6.58 23.54 -4.73
CA ALA A 40 6.50 22.15 -5.07
C ALA A 40 5.04 21.72 -5.35
N GLY A 41 4.09 22.09 -4.46
CA GLY A 41 2.67 21.81 -4.67
C GLY A 41 2.10 22.50 -5.91
N GLN A 42 2.53 23.73 -6.20
CA GLN A 42 2.13 24.45 -7.43
C GLN A 42 2.68 23.77 -8.69
N ALA A 43 3.94 23.34 -8.68
CA ALA A 43 4.53 22.62 -9.82
C ALA A 43 3.77 21.33 -10.13
N VAL A 44 3.37 20.59 -9.10
CA VAL A 44 2.56 19.37 -9.25
C VAL A 44 1.17 19.69 -9.80
N GLN A 45 0.49 20.68 -9.25
CA GLN A 45 -0.85 21.08 -9.66
C GLN A 45 -0.89 21.58 -11.12
N GLN A 46 0.11 22.41 -11.50
CA GLN A 46 0.20 22.96 -12.84
C GLN A 46 0.84 21.99 -13.85
N GLY A 47 1.50 20.96 -13.35
CA GLY A 47 2.23 20.00 -14.17
C GLY A 47 3.33 20.67 -15.00
N ARG A 48 3.99 21.70 -14.52
CA ARG A 48 5.04 22.42 -15.24
C ARG A 48 6.24 22.72 -14.36
N ILE A 49 7.38 22.88 -15.01
CA ILE A 49 8.62 23.31 -14.35
C ILE A 49 8.43 24.74 -13.84
N ILE A 50 8.90 24.97 -12.62
CA ILE A 50 8.97 26.30 -12.02
C ILE A 50 10.45 26.62 -11.79
N ARG A 51 10.87 27.75 -12.33
CA ARG A 51 12.20 28.31 -12.13
C ARG A 51 12.08 29.61 -11.34
N LEU A 52 12.89 29.75 -10.30
CA LEU A 52 13.05 30.98 -9.54
C LEU A 52 14.49 31.42 -9.65
N ASP A 53 14.68 32.61 -10.13
CA ASP A 53 15.97 33.31 -10.12
C ASP A 53 15.92 34.46 -9.11
N GLU A 54 17.07 34.92 -8.59
CA GLU A 54 17.17 36.04 -7.68
C GLU A 54 16.35 35.85 -6.39
N LEU A 55 16.64 34.77 -5.65
CA LEU A 55 15.96 34.47 -4.40
C LEU A 55 16.26 35.51 -3.30
N PRO A 56 15.30 35.82 -2.41
CA PRO A 56 15.54 36.64 -1.22
C PRO A 56 16.66 36.03 -0.35
N GLN A 57 17.39 36.91 0.35
CA GLN A 57 18.54 36.51 1.21
C GLN A 57 18.14 35.62 2.40
N ASP A 58 16.88 35.61 2.77
CA ASP A 58 16.28 34.83 3.86
C ASP A 58 15.47 33.61 3.39
N TYR A 59 15.51 33.31 2.10
CA TYR A 59 14.71 32.21 1.53
C TYR A 59 15.05 30.85 2.15
N PHE A 60 16.31 30.43 2.11
CA PHE A 60 16.88 29.36 2.91
C PHE A 60 18.41 29.36 2.83
N LYS A 61 19.07 28.71 3.81
CA LYS A 61 20.53 28.57 3.84
C LYS A 61 20.94 27.13 3.57
N VAL A 62 22.01 26.99 2.81
CA VAL A 62 22.70 25.71 2.61
C VAL A 62 23.91 25.70 3.54
N SER A 63 23.95 24.74 4.47
CA SER A 63 25.04 24.61 5.42
C SER A 63 25.91 23.41 5.08
N SER A 64 27.24 23.57 5.19
CA SER A 64 28.20 22.49 5.04
C SER A 64 29.32 22.62 6.06
N GLY A 65 30.16 21.60 6.21
CA GLY A 65 31.35 21.67 7.05
C GLY A 65 32.38 22.75 6.62
N LEU A 66 32.21 23.34 5.42
CA LEU A 66 33.07 24.39 4.87
C LEU A 66 32.48 25.80 5.02
N GLY A 67 31.23 25.91 5.48
CA GLY A 67 30.54 27.19 5.67
C GLY A 67 29.12 27.17 5.11
N ASP A 68 28.46 28.31 5.21
CA ASP A 68 27.08 28.55 4.76
C ASP A 68 27.06 29.23 3.40
N GLY A 69 26.10 28.87 2.58
CA GLY A 69 25.86 29.47 1.28
C GLY A 69 24.37 29.81 1.11
N LEU A 70 24.08 30.84 0.34
CA LEU A 70 22.73 31.19 -0.06
C LEU A 70 22.47 30.63 -1.48
N PRO A 71 21.36 29.95 -1.72
CA PRO A 71 21.00 29.56 -3.06
C PRO A 71 20.72 30.81 -3.92
N ARG A 72 21.10 30.76 -5.17
CA ARG A 72 20.84 31.82 -6.15
C ARG A 72 19.63 31.55 -7.00
N SER A 73 19.32 30.28 -7.20
CA SER A 73 18.17 29.86 -8.00
C SER A 73 17.60 28.55 -7.48
N VAL A 74 16.30 28.36 -7.69
CA VAL A 74 15.56 27.13 -7.42
C VAL A 74 14.93 26.65 -8.70
N LEU A 75 15.02 25.35 -8.93
CA LEU A 75 14.36 24.63 -10.01
C LEU A 75 13.44 23.56 -9.44
N VAL A 76 12.18 23.61 -9.79
CA VAL A 76 11.17 22.64 -9.35
C VAL A 76 10.63 21.93 -10.57
N VAL A 77 10.84 20.61 -10.63
CA VAL A 77 10.51 19.78 -11.80
C VAL A 77 9.57 18.66 -11.38
N PRO A 78 8.33 18.64 -11.90
CA PRO A 78 7.42 17.52 -11.62
C PRO A 78 7.90 16.23 -12.28
N THR A 79 7.87 15.13 -11.53
CA THR A 79 8.11 13.79 -12.04
C THR A 79 6.81 13.22 -12.62
N ARG A 80 6.94 12.41 -13.68
CA ARG A 80 5.78 11.88 -14.39
C ARG A 80 5.98 10.43 -14.79
N ASP A 81 4.86 9.73 -14.83
CA ASP A 81 4.74 8.46 -15.51
C ASP A 81 3.45 8.46 -16.34
N ASP A 82 3.54 8.05 -17.61
CA ASP A 82 2.42 8.05 -18.56
C ASP A 82 1.59 9.36 -18.56
N GLY A 83 2.28 10.50 -18.53
CA GLY A 83 1.67 11.84 -18.53
C GLY A 83 1.08 12.30 -17.20
N ARG A 84 1.02 11.45 -16.18
CA ARG A 84 0.51 11.80 -14.83
C ARG A 84 1.64 12.24 -13.92
N VAL A 85 1.44 13.33 -13.20
CA VAL A 85 2.40 13.81 -12.21
C VAL A 85 2.27 12.95 -10.95
N ASN A 86 3.36 12.26 -10.59
CA ASN A 86 3.44 11.37 -9.43
C ASN A 86 4.44 11.82 -8.37
N GLY A 87 5.12 12.94 -8.59
CA GLY A 87 6.04 13.53 -7.62
C GLY A 87 6.63 14.83 -8.14
N VAL A 88 7.60 15.34 -7.41
CA VAL A 88 8.32 16.57 -7.75
C VAL A 88 9.73 16.56 -7.18
N ILE A 89 10.67 17.11 -7.93
CA ILE A 89 12.06 17.35 -7.51
C ILE A 89 12.24 18.86 -7.34
N GLU A 90 12.70 19.26 -6.17
CA GLU A 90 13.08 20.63 -5.88
C GLU A 90 14.60 20.71 -5.70
N LEU A 91 15.25 21.61 -6.43
CA LEU A 91 16.70 21.77 -6.47
C LEU A 91 17.08 23.22 -6.21
N GLY A 92 17.93 23.46 -5.21
CA GLY A 92 18.52 24.76 -4.95
C GLY A 92 19.97 24.80 -5.44
N PHE A 93 20.30 25.82 -6.24
CA PHE A 93 21.62 26.01 -6.81
C PHE A 93 22.31 27.23 -6.19
N LEU A 94 23.61 27.08 -5.89
CA LEU A 94 24.46 28.19 -5.40
C LEU A 94 25.00 29.09 -6.55
N ARG A 95 24.63 28.79 -7.77
CA ARG A 95 24.96 29.52 -9.00
C ARG A 95 23.70 29.76 -9.83
N PRO A 96 23.75 30.67 -10.80
CA PRO A 96 22.65 30.81 -11.77
C PRO A 96 22.42 29.50 -12.52
N LEU A 97 21.15 29.26 -12.89
CA LEU A 97 20.74 28.12 -13.70
C LEU A 97 21.14 28.33 -15.17
N GLU A 98 21.66 27.29 -15.79
CA GLU A 98 21.91 27.20 -17.21
C GLU A 98 20.84 26.30 -17.86
N GLU A 99 20.62 26.47 -19.17
CA GLU A 99 19.60 25.70 -19.92
C GLU A 99 19.86 24.19 -19.84
N ARG A 100 21.13 23.79 -19.93
CA ARG A 100 21.54 22.40 -19.77
C ARG A 100 21.19 21.77 -18.42
N ASP A 101 21.10 22.59 -17.36
CA ASP A 101 20.70 22.08 -16.02
C ASP A 101 19.21 21.68 -16.04
N ILE A 102 18.39 22.48 -16.69
CA ILE A 102 16.96 22.25 -16.86
C ILE A 102 16.74 20.97 -17.67
N GLU A 103 17.38 20.85 -18.84
CA GLU A 103 17.29 19.67 -19.72
C GLU A 103 17.72 18.39 -18.98
N LEU A 104 18.83 18.43 -18.23
CA LEU A 104 19.30 17.29 -17.45
C LEU A 104 18.31 16.87 -16.39
N VAL A 105 17.79 17.83 -15.60
CA VAL A 105 16.86 17.53 -14.51
C VAL A 105 15.52 17.04 -15.08
N GLU A 106 15.07 17.55 -16.19
CA GLU A 106 13.87 17.08 -16.89
C GLU A 106 13.98 15.61 -17.33
N LEU A 107 15.14 15.24 -17.90
CA LEU A 107 15.43 13.85 -18.27
C LEU A 107 15.45 12.93 -17.05
N ILE A 108 16.10 13.38 -15.95
CA ILE A 108 16.16 12.62 -14.70
C ILE A 108 14.77 12.50 -14.06
N ALA A 109 13.96 13.57 -14.09
CA ALA A 109 12.62 13.59 -13.53
C ALA A 109 11.71 12.56 -14.21
N GLY A 110 11.83 12.35 -15.52
CA GLY A 110 11.13 11.29 -16.24
C GLY A 110 11.49 9.89 -15.72
N ASN A 111 12.78 9.60 -15.60
CA ASN A 111 13.25 8.32 -15.09
C ASN A 111 12.84 8.09 -13.62
N ILE A 112 12.86 9.13 -12.79
CA ILE A 112 12.41 9.05 -11.40
C ILE A 112 10.90 8.78 -11.35
N GLY A 113 10.09 9.45 -12.18
CA GLY A 113 8.66 9.22 -12.27
C GLY A 113 8.32 7.77 -12.55
N THR A 114 8.92 7.18 -13.57
CA THR A 114 8.76 5.75 -13.89
C THR A 114 9.22 4.84 -12.76
N SER A 115 10.33 5.19 -12.08
CA SER A 115 10.84 4.42 -10.95
C SER A 115 9.93 4.45 -9.73
N ILE A 116 9.28 5.59 -9.45
CA ILE A 116 8.28 5.73 -8.39
C ILE A 116 7.11 4.79 -8.64
N GLU A 117 6.54 4.80 -9.85
CA GLU A 117 5.43 3.90 -10.18
C GLU A 117 5.85 2.42 -10.11
N ALA A 118 7.01 2.07 -10.65
CA ALA A 118 7.52 0.71 -10.55
C ALA A 118 7.72 0.24 -9.09
N ALA A 119 8.10 1.14 -8.18
CA ALA A 119 8.21 0.83 -6.76
C ALA A 119 6.83 0.62 -6.11
N ARG A 120 5.84 1.45 -6.45
CA ARG A 120 4.46 1.31 -5.99
C ARG A 120 3.81 0.02 -6.47
N TYR A 121 3.98 -0.32 -7.74
CA TYR A 121 3.47 -1.59 -8.28
C TYR A 121 4.07 -2.80 -7.56
N ARG A 122 5.37 -2.78 -7.29
CA ARG A 122 6.02 -3.86 -6.53
C ARG A 122 5.47 -3.99 -5.11
N GLN A 123 5.30 -2.88 -4.41
CA GLN A 123 4.73 -2.88 -3.07
C GLN A 123 3.31 -3.44 -3.08
N ARG A 124 2.46 -2.97 -3.99
CA ARG A 124 1.08 -3.44 -4.11
C ARG A 124 0.98 -4.93 -4.46
N LEU A 125 1.87 -5.42 -5.33
CA LEU A 125 1.96 -6.86 -5.63
C LEU A 125 2.33 -7.68 -4.39
N GLN A 126 3.25 -7.19 -3.56
CA GLN A 126 3.62 -7.85 -2.31
C GLN A 126 2.45 -7.91 -1.32
N GLU A 127 1.71 -6.82 -1.19
CA GLU A 127 0.51 -6.76 -0.33
C GLU A 127 -0.56 -7.75 -0.80
N VAL A 128 -0.87 -7.76 -2.11
CA VAL A 128 -1.85 -8.71 -2.69
C VAL A 128 -1.40 -10.16 -2.55
N LEU A 129 -0.11 -10.43 -2.73
CA LEU A 129 0.43 -11.79 -2.52
C LEU A 129 0.29 -12.25 -1.07
N ALA A 130 0.60 -11.39 -0.10
CA ALA A 130 0.45 -11.71 1.32
C ALA A 130 -1.02 -11.96 1.69
N GLU A 131 -1.93 -11.11 1.23
CA GLU A 131 -3.37 -11.29 1.43
C GLU A 131 -3.90 -12.58 0.79
N THR A 132 -3.45 -12.90 -0.43
CA THR A 132 -3.83 -14.13 -1.13
C THR A 132 -3.33 -15.36 -0.39
N GLN A 133 -2.13 -15.33 0.16
CA GLN A 133 -1.59 -16.42 0.97
C GLN A 133 -2.40 -16.64 2.24
N GLN A 134 -2.72 -15.57 2.96
CA GLN A 134 -3.55 -15.65 4.16
C GLN A 134 -4.93 -16.23 3.86
N LEU A 135 -5.60 -15.75 2.80
CA LEU A 135 -6.89 -16.29 2.38
C LEU A 135 -6.84 -17.78 2.00
N ASN A 136 -5.76 -18.21 1.35
CA ASN A 136 -5.57 -19.64 1.03
C ASN A 136 -5.41 -20.49 2.30
N GLU A 137 -4.67 -20.01 3.29
CA GLU A 137 -4.52 -20.71 4.57
C GLU A 137 -5.86 -20.82 5.31
N GLU A 138 -6.64 -19.74 5.35
CA GLU A 138 -7.98 -19.74 5.95
C GLU A 138 -8.93 -20.71 5.23
N LEU A 139 -8.90 -20.74 3.89
CA LEU A 139 -9.69 -21.66 3.10
C LEU A 139 -9.32 -23.14 3.35
N GLN A 140 -8.05 -23.45 3.52
CA GLN A 140 -7.60 -24.79 3.85
C GLN A 140 -8.12 -25.24 5.22
N VAL A 141 -8.05 -24.37 6.24
CA VAL A 141 -8.60 -24.66 7.56
C VAL A 141 -10.11 -24.90 7.49
N GLN A 142 -10.85 -24.04 6.80
CA GLN A 142 -12.30 -24.21 6.63
C GLN A 142 -12.65 -25.51 5.88
N GLN A 143 -11.86 -25.91 4.89
CA GLN A 143 -12.06 -27.18 4.18
C GLN A 143 -11.85 -28.40 5.10
N GLU A 144 -10.83 -28.36 5.97
CA GLU A 144 -10.61 -29.43 6.96
C GLU A 144 -11.73 -29.49 8.00
N GLU A 145 -12.18 -28.33 8.53
CA GLU A 145 -13.31 -28.26 9.45
C GLU A 145 -14.59 -28.82 8.82
N LEU A 146 -14.90 -28.44 7.58
CA LEU A 146 -16.06 -28.95 6.85
C LEU A 146 -15.97 -30.48 6.62
N LYS A 147 -14.77 -30.98 6.31
CA LYS A 147 -14.55 -32.42 6.14
C LYS A 147 -14.82 -33.17 7.44
N THR A 148 -14.26 -32.69 8.53
CA THR A 148 -14.46 -33.29 9.88
C THR A 148 -15.94 -33.28 10.27
N ALA A 149 -16.63 -32.16 10.05
CA ALA A 149 -18.06 -32.04 10.35
C ALA A 149 -18.90 -33.00 9.48
N ASN A 150 -18.55 -33.20 8.21
CA ASN A 150 -19.20 -34.18 7.35
C ASN A 150 -18.99 -35.62 7.84
N GLU A 151 -17.77 -35.99 8.23
CA GLU A 151 -17.46 -37.29 8.79
C GLU A 151 -18.25 -37.58 10.08
N GLU A 152 -18.38 -36.58 10.95
CA GLU A 152 -19.20 -36.65 12.17
C GLU A 152 -20.69 -36.82 11.84
N LEU A 153 -21.23 -36.09 10.85
CA LEU A 153 -22.61 -36.23 10.42
C LEU A 153 -22.92 -37.59 9.81
N GLU A 154 -22.00 -38.16 9.05
CA GLU A 154 -22.11 -39.49 8.48
C GLU A 154 -22.16 -40.57 9.59
N GLU A 155 -21.30 -40.47 10.60
CA GLU A 155 -21.31 -41.36 11.75
C GLU A 155 -22.60 -41.24 12.57
N GLN A 156 -23.07 -40.02 12.84
CA GLN A 156 -24.35 -39.82 13.52
C GLN A 156 -25.52 -40.40 12.73
N SER A 157 -25.53 -40.24 11.40
CA SER A 157 -26.54 -40.81 10.53
C SER A 157 -26.53 -42.35 10.59
N ARG A 158 -25.34 -42.96 10.65
CA ARG A 158 -25.18 -44.43 10.81
C ARG A 158 -25.74 -44.92 12.13
N ILE A 159 -25.38 -44.27 13.24
CA ILE A 159 -25.86 -44.60 14.58
C ILE A 159 -27.39 -44.48 14.67
N LEU A 160 -27.95 -43.45 14.04
CA LEU A 160 -29.39 -43.21 14.03
C LEU A 160 -30.12 -44.34 13.29
N LYS A 161 -29.61 -44.76 12.13
CA LYS A 161 -30.16 -45.91 11.35
C LYS A 161 -30.10 -47.20 12.13
N GLU A 162 -29.00 -47.49 12.80
CA GLU A 162 -28.84 -48.69 13.64
C GLU A 162 -29.83 -48.66 14.82
N SER A 163 -30.02 -47.50 15.46
CA SER A 163 -31.00 -47.33 16.52
C SER A 163 -32.44 -47.53 16.03
N GLN A 164 -32.76 -46.98 14.86
CA GLN A 164 -34.10 -47.20 14.25
C GLN A 164 -34.37 -48.68 13.97
N ALA A 165 -33.43 -49.39 13.34
CA ALA A 165 -33.57 -50.83 13.08
C ALA A 165 -33.74 -51.64 14.37
N HIS A 166 -33.02 -51.27 15.44
CA HIS A 166 -33.18 -51.92 16.75
C HIS A 166 -34.56 -51.68 17.36
N LEU A 167 -35.08 -50.45 17.30
CA LEU A 167 -36.43 -50.15 17.76
C LEU A 167 -37.51 -50.86 16.95
N GLU A 168 -37.38 -50.97 15.64
CA GLU A 168 -38.30 -51.77 14.80
C GLU A 168 -38.34 -53.25 15.19
N THR A 169 -37.14 -53.82 15.49
CA THR A 169 -37.03 -55.20 15.96
C THR A 169 -37.71 -55.36 17.33
N GLN A 170 -37.49 -54.48 18.26
CA GLN A 170 -38.13 -54.51 19.61
C GLN A 170 -39.68 -54.36 19.47
N GLN A 171 -40.13 -53.55 18.59
CA GLN A 171 -41.58 -53.32 18.35
C GLN A 171 -42.22 -54.57 17.79
N ALA A 172 -41.59 -55.29 16.85
CA ALA A 172 -42.06 -56.57 16.35
C ALA A 172 -42.08 -57.67 17.42
N GLU A 173 -41.03 -57.74 18.29
CA GLU A 173 -41.01 -58.69 19.41
C GLU A 173 -42.13 -58.40 20.43
N LEU A 174 -42.39 -57.14 20.71
CA LEU A 174 -43.49 -56.74 21.59
C LEU A 174 -44.87 -57.09 21.03
N GLU A 175 -45.07 -56.85 19.72
CA GLU A 175 -46.34 -57.26 19.05
C GLU A 175 -46.55 -58.76 19.11
N GLN A 176 -45.51 -59.55 18.81
CA GLN A 176 -45.58 -60.99 18.88
C GLN A 176 -45.89 -61.49 20.32
N THR A 177 -45.27 -60.90 21.32
CA THR A 177 -45.50 -61.25 22.71
C THR A 177 -46.91 -60.91 23.18
N ASN A 178 -47.46 -59.76 22.71
CA ASN A 178 -48.83 -59.35 23.01
C ASN A 178 -49.84 -60.31 22.35
N GLU A 179 -49.62 -60.73 21.10
CA GLU A 179 -50.45 -61.74 20.44
C GLU A 179 -50.47 -63.06 21.18
N GLN A 180 -49.31 -63.56 21.63
CA GLN A 180 -49.19 -64.80 22.40
C GLN A 180 -49.92 -64.68 23.75
N LEU A 181 -49.86 -63.55 24.41
CA LEU A 181 -50.62 -63.33 25.68
C LEU A 181 -52.11 -63.25 25.43
N ALA A 182 -52.56 -62.71 24.35
CA ALA A 182 -54.00 -62.65 23.98
C ALA A 182 -54.56 -64.05 23.62
N GLU A 183 -53.75 -64.95 23.05
CA GLU A 183 -54.17 -66.36 22.77
C GLU A 183 -54.23 -67.26 24.02
N GLN A 184 -53.55 -66.87 25.14
CA GLN A 184 -53.52 -67.60 26.39
C GLN A 184 -54.56 -67.18 27.41
N ALA A 185 -55.31 -66.09 27.15
CA ALA A 185 -56.36 -65.54 28.01
C ALA A 185 -57.76 -65.97 27.58
#